data_8c4f7bb8ae6277b0c6927b5275d91fdb
#
_entry.id   8c4f7bb8ae6277b0c6927b5275d91fdb
#
_cell.length_a   1.000
_cell.length_b   1.000
_cell.length_c   1.000
_cell.angle_alpha   90.00
_cell.angle_beta   90.00
_cell.angle_gamma   90.00
#
_symmetry.space_group_name_H-M   'P 1'
#
loop_
_entity.id
_entity.type
_entity.pdbx_description
1 polymer ?
#
loop_
_entity_poly.entity_id
_entity_poly.type
_entity_poly.pdbx_seq_one_letter_code
_entity_poly.pdbx_strand_id
1 'polypeptide(L)'
;MSERPAIEFIDLKAQRRHIGQAMDEAILKVVHDGNYILGEQVRQFETGLAAFCGAKHAIGVANGTDALILVLEALGVGPGDAVICPSFTFAATAEVVAWMGATPVFAEIDEATYNIDPKGLASALETARKHELTPRALISVDLFGQACDYDPIEAFCKQNNLVLIADSAQGYGARYKGRVAGAIGDFATTSFFPAKPLGCYGDGGA
;
A
#
# COMPACT_ATOMS: atom_id res chain seq x y z
N MET A 1 -18.38 42.19 -1.86
CA MET A 1 -17.18 41.29 -1.97
C MET A 1 -17.74 39.90 -2.16
N SER A 2 -17.52 39.27 -3.31
CA SER A 2 -17.96 37.88 -3.51
C SER A 2 -17.10 36.99 -2.61
N GLU A 3 -17.73 36.26 -1.69
CA GLU A 3 -17.03 35.24 -0.93
C GLU A 3 -16.41 34.22 -1.90
N ARG A 4 -15.11 34.02 -1.80
CA ARG A 4 -14.47 32.94 -2.56
C ARG A 4 -15.00 31.62 -2.03
N PRO A 5 -15.37 30.65 -2.90
CA PRO A 5 -15.81 29.36 -2.44
C PRO A 5 -14.69 28.69 -1.62
N ALA A 6 -15.06 27.97 -0.57
CA ALA A 6 -14.12 27.20 0.21
C ALA A 6 -13.42 26.17 -0.70
N ILE A 7 -12.11 26.00 -0.50
CA ILE A 7 -11.35 24.96 -1.19
C ILE A 7 -11.46 23.69 -0.34
N GLU A 8 -12.10 22.67 -0.89
CA GLU A 8 -12.18 21.35 -0.26
C GLU A 8 -10.80 20.70 -0.22
N PHE A 9 -10.47 20.02 0.88
CA PHE A 9 -9.22 19.27 0.98
C PHE A 9 -9.19 18.10 -0.03
N ILE A 10 -10.32 17.41 -0.20
CA ILE A 10 -10.57 16.41 -1.23
C ILE A 10 -11.99 16.59 -1.75
N ASP A 11 -12.14 16.96 -3.03
CA ASP A 11 -13.44 17.13 -3.67
C ASP A 11 -13.90 15.84 -4.38
N LEU A 12 -14.43 14.90 -3.60
CA LEU A 12 -15.01 13.66 -4.15
C LEU A 12 -16.20 13.93 -5.06
N LYS A 13 -16.91 15.06 -4.86
CA LYS A 13 -18.03 15.46 -5.75
C LYS A 13 -17.51 15.87 -7.12
N ALA A 14 -16.34 16.52 -7.19
CA ALA A 14 -15.72 16.85 -8.48
C ALA A 14 -15.30 15.58 -9.22
N GLN A 15 -14.69 14.62 -8.53
CA GLN A 15 -14.36 13.30 -9.10
C GLN A 15 -15.64 12.62 -9.65
N ARG A 16 -16.70 12.59 -8.85
CA ARG A 16 -17.99 12.00 -9.26
C ARG A 16 -18.57 12.67 -10.49
N ARG A 17 -18.51 14.02 -10.57
CA ARG A 17 -18.98 14.77 -11.76
C ARG A 17 -18.14 14.44 -12.99
N HIS A 18 -16.83 14.22 -12.84
CA HIS A 18 -15.92 13.89 -13.93
C HIS A 18 -16.19 12.50 -14.51
N ILE A 19 -16.35 11.48 -13.64
CA ILE A 19 -16.64 10.10 -14.06
C ILE A 19 -18.06 10.01 -14.67
N GLY A 20 -19.01 10.78 -14.11
CA GLY A 20 -20.36 10.91 -14.65
C GLY A 20 -21.21 9.64 -14.52
N GLN A 21 -22.07 9.46 -15.49
CA GLN A 21 -23.10 8.40 -15.51
C GLN A 21 -22.52 6.97 -15.60
N ALA A 22 -21.32 6.81 -16.17
CA ALA A 22 -20.67 5.50 -16.30
C ALA A 22 -20.51 4.77 -14.97
N MET A 23 -20.31 5.50 -13.88
CA MET A 23 -20.24 4.92 -12.53
C MET A 23 -21.60 4.39 -12.08
N ASP A 24 -22.68 5.13 -12.31
CA ASP A 24 -24.03 4.72 -11.92
C ASP A 24 -24.43 3.47 -12.67
N GLU A 25 -24.17 3.42 -13.97
CA GLU A 25 -24.46 2.26 -14.83
C GLU A 25 -23.69 1.03 -14.36
N ALA A 26 -22.41 1.18 -14.00
CA ALA A 26 -21.60 0.07 -13.49
C ALA A 26 -22.13 -0.47 -12.15
N ILE A 27 -22.51 0.41 -11.22
CA ILE A 27 -23.09 0.01 -9.93
C ILE A 27 -24.44 -0.68 -10.14
N LEU A 28 -25.32 -0.08 -10.92
CA LEU A 28 -26.65 -0.63 -11.20
C LEU A 28 -26.57 -1.99 -11.90
N LYS A 29 -25.61 -2.16 -12.81
CA LYS A 29 -25.38 -3.45 -13.45
C LYS A 29 -25.08 -4.55 -12.43
N VAL A 30 -24.19 -4.32 -11.46
CA VAL A 30 -23.89 -5.29 -10.39
C VAL A 30 -25.12 -5.59 -9.55
N VAL A 31 -25.91 -4.55 -9.20
CA VAL A 31 -27.16 -4.73 -8.44
C VAL A 31 -28.16 -5.59 -9.19
N HIS A 32 -28.36 -5.35 -10.49
CA HIS A 32 -29.30 -6.11 -11.33
C HIS A 32 -28.82 -7.54 -11.59
N ASP A 33 -27.51 -7.73 -11.78
CA ASP A 33 -26.94 -9.06 -12.02
C ASP A 33 -26.99 -9.95 -10.75
N GLY A 34 -27.07 -9.35 -9.55
CA GLY A 34 -27.15 -10.06 -8.26
C GLY A 34 -25.92 -10.87 -7.88
N ASN A 35 -24.81 -10.71 -8.59
CA ASN A 35 -23.56 -11.44 -8.36
C ASN A 35 -22.55 -10.55 -7.61
N TYR A 36 -22.71 -10.46 -6.28
CA TYR A 36 -22.00 -9.49 -5.46
C TYR A 36 -20.64 -9.96 -4.95
N ILE A 37 -20.40 -11.28 -4.86
CA ILE A 37 -19.20 -11.82 -4.24
C ILE A 37 -18.35 -12.53 -5.29
N LEU A 38 -17.08 -12.09 -5.42
CA LEU A 38 -16.10 -12.63 -6.36
C LEU A 38 -16.65 -12.78 -7.80
N GLY A 39 -17.47 -11.79 -8.22
CA GLY A 39 -18.09 -11.74 -9.52
C GLY A 39 -17.12 -11.40 -10.64
N GLU A 40 -17.69 -11.28 -11.85
CA GLU A 40 -16.92 -10.94 -13.05
C GLU A 40 -16.23 -9.59 -12.93
N GLN A 41 -16.87 -8.62 -12.28
CA GLN A 41 -16.31 -7.27 -12.07
C GLN A 41 -15.05 -7.31 -11.21
N VAL A 42 -15.01 -8.16 -10.18
CA VAL A 42 -13.80 -8.36 -9.36
C VAL A 42 -12.67 -8.94 -10.21
N ARG A 43 -12.92 -9.98 -11.00
CA ARG A 43 -11.89 -10.58 -11.89
C ARG A 43 -11.37 -9.59 -12.93
N GLN A 44 -12.26 -8.79 -13.53
CA GLN A 44 -11.88 -7.75 -14.49
C GLN A 44 -11.04 -6.67 -13.83
N PHE A 45 -11.42 -6.24 -12.62
CA PHE A 45 -10.68 -5.26 -11.85
C PHE A 45 -9.28 -5.76 -11.49
N GLU A 46 -9.16 -6.97 -10.95
CA GLU A 46 -7.86 -7.58 -10.60
C GLU A 46 -6.96 -7.73 -11.84
N THR A 47 -7.54 -8.17 -12.96
CA THR A 47 -6.82 -8.27 -14.24
C THR A 47 -6.33 -6.89 -14.72
N GLY A 48 -7.20 -5.90 -14.68
CA GLY A 48 -6.88 -4.52 -15.05
C GLY A 48 -5.83 -3.90 -14.13
N LEU A 49 -5.94 -4.14 -12.82
CA LEU A 49 -5.00 -3.66 -11.82
C LEU A 49 -3.60 -4.24 -12.06
N ALA A 50 -3.50 -5.55 -12.22
CA ALA A 50 -2.24 -6.23 -12.52
C ALA A 50 -1.63 -5.74 -13.84
N ALA A 51 -2.42 -5.60 -14.89
CA ALA A 51 -1.95 -5.11 -16.19
C ALA A 51 -1.46 -3.65 -16.12
N PHE A 52 -2.13 -2.79 -15.36
CA PHE A 52 -1.77 -1.38 -15.21
C PHE A 52 -0.39 -1.20 -14.56
N CYS A 53 -0.11 -1.90 -13.47
CA CYS A 53 1.15 -1.77 -12.76
C CYS A 53 2.25 -2.73 -13.26
N GLY A 54 1.90 -3.74 -14.07
CA GLY A 54 2.83 -4.75 -14.56
C GLY A 54 3.07 -5.88 -13.56
N ALA A 55 2.17 -6.06 -12.59
CA ALA A 55 2.20 -7.19 -11.67
C ALA A 55 1.75 -8.49 -12.35
N LYS A 56 2.23 -9.62 -11.86
CA LYS A 56 1.82 -10.94 -12.36
C LYS A 56 0.40 -11.28 -11.92
N HIS A 57 0.04 -10.90 -10.72
CA HIS A 57 -1.27 -11.15 -10.10
C HIS A 57 -1.70 -9.93 -9.31
N ALA A 58 -2.99 -9.72 -9.18
CA ALA A 58 -3.60 -8.82 -8.22
C ALA A 58 -4.76 -9.54 -7.54
N ILE A 59 -4.95 -9.30 -6.26
CA ILE A 59 -6.00 -9.90 -5.43
C ILE A 59 -6.71 -8.77 -4.70
N GLY A 60 -8.01 -8.60 -4.98
CA GLY A 60 -8.85 -7.63 -4.28
C GLY A 60 -9.15 -8.08 -2.85
N VAL A 61 -9.06 -7.14 -1.91
CA VAL A 61 -9.33 -7.36 -0.48
C VAL A 61 -10.19 -6.22 0.08
N ALA A 62 -10.60 -6.33 1.35
CA ALA A 62 -11.57 -5.40 1.93
C ALA A 62 -11.04 -3.96 2.06
N ASN A 63 -9.75 -3.78 2.32
CA ASN A 63 -9.09 -2.48 2.46
C ASN A 63 -7.57 -2.62 2.41
N GLY A 64 -6.84 -1.49 2.40
CA GLY A 64 -5.37 -1.52 2.36
C GLY A 64 -4.72 -2.09 3.62
N THR A 65 -5.36 -1.96 4.78
CA THR A 65 -4.87 -2.55 6.04
C THR A 65 -4.94 -4.07 5.98
N ASP A 66 -6.06 -4.60 5.50
CA ASP A 66 -6.21 -6.05 5.29
C ASP A 66 -5.23 -6.58 4.25
N ALA A 67 -4.90 -5.79 3.23
CA ALA A 67 -3.87 -6.18 2.26
C ALA A 67 -2.51 -6.43 2.95
N LEU A 68 -2.09 -5.53 3.85
CA LEU A 68 -0.86 -5.69 4.63
C LEU A 68 -0.94 -6.89 5.58
N ILE A 69 -2.06 -7.06 6.30
CA ILE A 69 -2.28 -8.20 7.22
C ILE A 69 -2.15 -9.51 6.46
N LEU A 70 -2.84 -9.66 5.33
CA LEU A 70 -2.86 -10.89 4.55
C LEU A 70 -1.48 -11.24 3.98
N VAL A 71 -0.68 -10.24 3.58
CA VAL A 71 0.71 -10.47 3.17
C VAL A 71 1.55 -10.97 4.35
N LEU A 72 1.46 -10.33 5.52
CA LEU A 72 2.21 -10.76 6.70
C LEU A 72 1.78 -12.16 7.17
N GLU A 73 0.49 -12.47 7.11
CA GLU A 73 -0.05 -13.80 7.42
C GLU A 73 0.47 -14.86 6.45
N ALA A 74 0.43 -14.56 5.14
CA ALA A 74 0.96 -15.47 4.11
C ALA A 74 2.47 -15.74 4.26
N LEU A 75 3.22 -14.78 4.81
CA LEU A 75 4.63 -14.93 5.14
C LEU A 75 4.87 -15.66 6.46
N GLY A 76 3.82 -15.96 7.22
CA GLY A 76 3.91 -16.59 8.54
C GLY A 76 4.60 -15.71 9.59
N VAL A 77 4.45 -14.38 9.48
CA VAL A 77 4.97 -13.43 10.46
C VAL A 77 4.20 -13.54 11.76
N GLY A 78 4.89 -13.58 12.89
CA GLY A 78 4.27 -13.75 14.19
C GLY A 78 5.17 -13.42 15.38
N PRO A 79 4.83 -13.88 16.60
CA PRO A 79 5.61 -13.60 17.80
C PRO A 79 7.09 -14.00 17.66
N GLY A 80 8.00 -13.11 18.08
CA GLY A 80 9.44 -13.28 17.92
C GLY A 80 10.00 -12.78 16.60
N ASP A 81 9.15 -12.44 15.62
CA ASP A 81 9.57 -11.83 14.37
C ASP A 81 9.63 -10.30 14.48
N ALA A 82 10.43 -9.69 13.61
CA ALA A 82 10.49 -8.24 13.41
C ALA A 82 10.16 -7.87 11.96
N VAL A 83 9.43 -6.77 11.80
CA VAL A 83 9.21 -6.13 10.51
C VAL A 83 9.72 -4.70 10.57
N ILE A 84 10.62 -4.33 9.66
CA ILE A 84 11.14 -2.96 9.58
C ILE A 84 10.09 -2.07 8.93
N CYS A 85 9.79 -0.95 9.58
CA CYS A 85 8.79 0.03 9.14
C CYS A 85 9.40 1.44 9.14
N PRO A 86 8.95 2.38 8.28
CA PRO A 86 9.34 3.78 8.40
C PRO A 86 8.81 4.38 9.71
N SER A 87 9.59 5.27 10.34
CA SER A 87 9.20 5.96 11.58
C SER A 87 8.09 7.00 11.37
N PHE A 88 7.86 7.42 10.14
CA PHE A 88 6.80 8.33 9.75
C PHE A 88 5.97 7.72 8.61
N THR A 89 4.73 7.34 8.93
CA THR A 89 3.80 6.69 7.99
C THR A 89 2.38 6.73 8.56
N PHE A 90 1.43 6.17 7.82
CA PHE A 90 0.10 5.87 8.35
C PHE A 90 0.18 4.75 9.38
N ALA A 91 -0.57 4.87 10.47
CA ALA A 91 -0.50 3.97 11.63
C ALA A 91 -0.62 2.48 11.27
N ALA A 92 -1.43 2.15 10.26
CA ALA A 92 -1.63 0.76 9.82
C ALA A 92 -0.33 0.02 9.54
N THR A 93 0.71 0.70 9.01
CA THR A 93 2.01 0.07 8.70
C THR A 93 2.63 -0.65 9.92
N ALA A 94 2.56 -0.02 11.10
CA ALA A 94 3.07 -0.61 12.34
C ALA A 94 2.02 -1.44 13.09
N GLU A 95 0.75 -1.02 13.02
CA GLU A 95 -0.36 -1.68 13.68
C GLU A 95 -0.57 -3.12 13.18
N VAL A 96 -0.47 -3.34 11.86
CA VAL A 96 -0.62 -4.69 11.30
C VAL A 96 0.47 -5.63 11.78
N VAL A 97 1.69 -5.15 11.99
CA VAL A 97 2.79 -5.94 12.55
C VAL A 97 2.49 -6.33 13.99
N ALA A 98 2.03 -5.37 14.80
CA ALA A 98 1.63 -5.62 16.18
C ALA A 98 0.40 -6.55 16.25
N TRP A 99 -0.53 -6.43 15.32
CA TRP A 99 -1.70 -7.32 15.19
C TRP A 99 -1.28 -8.77 14.98
N MET A 100 -0.23 -9.02 14.19
CA MET A 100 0.34 -10.37 14.01
C MET A 100 1.10 -10.89 15.25
N GLY A 101 1.24 -10.09 16.31
CA GLY A 101 2.05 -10.42 17.48
C GLY A 101 3.55 -10.27 17.25
N ALA A 102 3.96 -9.75 16.10
CA ALA A 102 5.33 -9.43 15.77
C ALA A 102 5.72 -8.02 16.28
N THR A 103 6.98 -7.66 16.16
CA THR A 103 7.50 -6.37 16.63
C THR A 103 7.81 -5.45 15.45
N PRO A 104 7.15 -4.28 15.33
CA PRO A 104 7.56 -3.26 14.37
C PRO A 104 8.90 -2.64 14.85
N VAL A 105 9.88 -2.61 13.97
CA VAL A 105 11.17 -1.95 14.21
C VAL A 105 11.29 -0.77 13.28
N PHE A 106 11.40 0.43 13.85
CA PHE A 106 11.37 1.65 13.05
C PHE A 106 12.74 1.98 12.46
N ALA A 107 12.76 2.33 11.19
CA ALA A 107 13.86 2.97 10.51
C ALA A 107 13.52 4.43 10.25
N GLU A 108 14.53 5.30 10.29
CA GLU A 108 14.36 6.73 10.03
C GLU A 108 13.89 7.00 8.62
N ILE A 109 13.31 8.17 8.43
CA ILE A 109 12.89 8.69 7.13
C ILE A 109 13.89 9.75 6.64
N ASP A 110 13.94 9.93 5.33
CA ASP A 110 14.62 11.05 4.71
C ASP A 110 13.79 12.35 4.86
N GLU A 111 14.38 13.41 5.42
CA GLU A 111 13.70 14.66 5.75
C GLU A 111 13.14 15.39 4.51
N ALA A 112 13.68 15.15 3.33
CA ALA A 112 13.23 15.80 2.11
C ALA A 112 12.06 15.08 1.45
N THR A 113 11.99 13.76 1.60
CA THR A 113 11.00 12.92 0.91
C THR A 113 9.93 12.34 1.84
N TYR A 114 10.22 12.29 3.15
CA TYR A 114 9.43 11.61 4.18
C TYR A 114 9.29 10.10 3.98
N ASN A 115 9.94 9.53 2.97
CA ASN A 115 10.01 8.10 2.76
C ASN A 115 11.15 7.48 3.58
N ILE A 116 11.10 6.17 3.80
CA ILE A 116 12.13 5.45 4.55
C ILE A 116 13.53 5.74 3.98
N ASP A 117 14.48 6.13 4.84
CA ASP A 117 15.88 6.39 4.43
C ASP A 117 16.64 5.05 4.36
N PRO A 118 17.13 4.66 3.19
CA PRO A 118 17.95 3.46 3.05
C PRO A 118 19.18 3.42 3.96
N LYS A 119 19.72 4.58 4.35
CA LYS A 119 20.88 4.66 5.26
C LYS A 119 20.54 4.23 6.69
N GLY A 120 19.28 4.34 7.11
CA GLY A 120 18.80 3.94 8.43
C GLY A 120 18.54 2.44 8.58
N LEU A 121 18.44 1.70 7.46
CA LEU A 121 18.00 0.30 7.46
C LEU A 121 18.94 -0.65 8.22
N ALA A 122 20.25 -0.43 8.11
CA ALA A 122 21.22 -1.26 8.81
C ALA A 122 21.09 -1.12 10.34
N SER A 123 20.85 0.09 10.83
CA SER A 123 20.62 0.34 12.27
C SER A 123 19.33 -0.30 12.76
N ALA A 124 18.25 -0.25 11.97
CA ALA A 124 17.00 -0.91 12.31
C ALA A 124 17.17 -2.44 12.39
N LEU A 125 17.89 -3.02 11.44
CA LEU A 125 18.20 -4.46 11.42
C LEU A 125 19.03 -4.87 12.64
N GLU A 126 20.05 -4.08 13.01
CA GLU A 126 20.85 -4.33 14.20
C GLU A 126 20.01 -4.23 15.47
N THR A 127 19.09 -3.25 15.53
CA THR A 127 18.16 -3.09 16.65
C THR A 127 17.29 -4.34 16.80
N ALA A 128 16.72 -4.87 15.72
CA ALA A 128 15.94 -6.11 15.77
C ALA A 128 16.77 -7.28 16.34
N ARG A 129 17.99 -7.46 15.85
CA ARG A 129 18.90 -8.53 16.30
C ARG A 129 19.32 -8.37 17.77
N LYS A 130 19.59 -7.15 18.22
CA LYS A 130 19.92 -6.84 19.61
C LYS A 130 18.80 -7.22 20.58
N HIS A 131 17.56 -7.15 20.12
CA HIS A 131 16.37 -7.55 20.89
C HIS A 131 15.99 -9.04 20.66
N GLU A 132 16.88 -9.84 20.07
CA GLU A 132 16.69 -11.26 19.81
C GLU A 132 15.47 -11.56 18.91
N LEU A 133 15.08 -10.58 18.08
CA LEU A 133 14.00 -10.74 17.11
C LEU A 133 14.55 -11.27 15.78
N THR A 134 13.71 -12.02 15.07
CA THR A 134 14.00 -12.50 13.71
C THR A 134 13.47 -11.53 12.67
N PRO A 135 14.32 -10.73 11.96
CA PRO A 135 13.85 -9.87 10.90
C PRO A 135 13.27 -10.68 9.72
N ARG A 136 12.03 -10.42 9.33
CA ARG A 136 11.32 -11.16 8.28
C ARG A 136 11.03 -10.31 7.03
N ALA A 137 10.63 -9.08 7.23
CA ALA A 137 10.21 -8.21 6.15
C ALA A 137 10.58 -6.75 6.40
N LEU A 138 10.53 -5.97 5.35
CA LEU A 138 10.56 -4.52 5.36
C LEU A 138 9.31 -4.01 4.64
N ILE A 139 8.54 -3.13 5.29
CA ILE A 139 7.45 -2.40 4.67
C ILE A 139 7.98 -1.01 4.30
N SER A 140 8.05 -0.71 3.00
CA SER A 140 8.27 0.65 2.50
C SER A 140 6.92 1.29 2.19
N VAL A 141 6.80 2.60 2.29
CA VAL A 141 5.55 3.31 2.01
C VAL A 141 5.81 4.44 1.03
N ASP A 142 5.10 4.45 -0.10
CA ASP A 142 5.15 5.51 -1.10
C ASP A 142 4.34 6.72 -0.62
N LEU A 143 4.87 7.40 0.41
CA LEU A 143 4.15 8.41 1.16
C LEU A 143 3.89 9.66 0.30
N PHE A 144 2.70 10.23 0.43
CA PHE A 144 2.25 11.41 -0.31
C PHE A 144 2.29 11.28 -1.84
N GLY A 145 2.37 10.03 -2.35
CA GLY A 145 2.41 9.77 -3.79
C GLY A 145 3.81 9.77 -4.40
N GLN A 146 4.85 9.86 -3.57
CA GLN A 146 6.23 9.77 -4.01
C GLN A 146 6.78 8.36 -3.78
N ALA A 147 7.23 7.70 -4.85
CA ALA A 147 7.88 6.40 -4.74
C ALA A 147 9.16 6.46 -3.90
N CYS A 148 9.39 5.43 -3.08
CA CYS A 148 10.64 5.26 -2.33
C CYS A 148 11.85 5.11 -3.27
N ASP A 149 13.06 5.33 -2.74
CA ASP A 149 14.29 4.96 -3.46
C ASP A 149 14.50 3.44 -3.39
N TYR A 150 13.86 2.74 -4.33
CA TYR A 150 13.75 1.29 -4.29
C TYR A 150 15.06 0.54 -4.56
N ASP A 151 15.98 1.07 -5.38
CA ASP A 151 17.20 0.35 -5.71
C ASP A 151 18.03 -0.03 -4.47
N PRO A 152 18.37 0.90 -3.55
CA PRO A 152 19.08 0.55 -2.33
C PRO A 152 18.23 -0.27 -1.35
N ILE A 153 16.89 -0.07 -1.31
CA ILE A 153 15.99 -0.83 -0.45
C ILE A 153 15.94 -2.30 -0.90
N GLU A 154 15.73 -2.55 -2.20
CA GLU A 154 15.73 -3.90 -2.77
C GLU A 154 17.07 -4.60 -2.57
N ALA A 155 18.18 -3.89 -2.79
CA ALA A 155 19.52 -4.42 -2.55
C ALA A 155 19.72 -4.83 -1.08
N PHE A 156 19.27 -3.97 -0.14
CA PHE A 156 19.33 -4.26 1.29
C PHE A 156 18.47 -5.47 1.67
N CYS A 157 17.23 -5.54 1.21
CA CYS A 157 16.34 -6.67 1.48
C CYS A 157 16.93 -7.99 0.96
N LYS A 158 17.41 -7.98 -0.27
CA LYS A 158 18.08 -9.16 -0.87
C LYS A 158 19.30 -9.61 -0.09
N GLN A 159 20.17 -8.67 0.33
CA GLN A 159 21.39 -8.97 1.08
C GLN A 159 21.10 -9.58 2.46
N ASN A 160 19.98 -9.18 3.07
CA ASN A 160 19.61 -9.59 4.43
C ASN A 160 18.50 -10.65 4.48
N ASN A 161 18.10 -11.20 3.32
CA ASN A 161 17.03 -12.18 3.19
C ASN A 161 15.69 -11.70 3.80
N LEU A 162 15.35 -10.42 3.55
CA LEU A 162 14.10 -9.82 3.95
C LEU A 162 13.13 -9.78 2.77
N VAL A 163 11.86 -9.99 3.03
CA VAL A 163 10.79 -9.76 2.05
C VAL A 163 10.49 -8.26 2.00
N LEU A 164 10.47 -7.68 0.80
CA LEU A 164 10.06 -6.29 0.60
C LEU A 164 8.57 -6.22 0.30
N ILE A 165 7.84 -5.52 1.17
CA ILE A 165 6.43 -5.19 0.99
C ILE A 165 6.35 -3.69 0.69
N ALA A 166 5.93 -3.32 -0.53
CA ALA A 166 5.78 -1.94 -0.95
C ALA A 166 4.33 -1.48 -0.76
N ASP A 167 4.07 -0.64 0.23
CA ASP A 167 2.76 -0.04 0.44
C ASP A 167 2.58 1.19 -0.46
N SER A 168 1.80 1.01 -1.52
CA SER A 168 1.47 2.04 -2.51
C SER A 168 0.11 2.70 -2.25
N ALA A 169 -0.45 2.58 -1.05
CA ALA A 169 -1.78 3.13 -0.73
C ALA A 169 -1.90 4.64 -1.02
N GLN A 170 -0.80 5.39 -0.98
CA GLN A 170 -0.77 6.80 -1.35
C GLN A 170 -0.08 7.05 -2.70
N GLY A 171 0.67 6.09 -3.20
CA GLY A 171 1.52 6.21 -4.38
C GLY A 171 1.11 5.34 -5.56
N TYR A 172 -0.06 4.68 -5.53
CA TYR A 172 -0.46 3.78 -6.62
C TYR A 172 -0.43 4.50 -7.98
N GLY A 173 0.35 3.94 -8.92
CA GLY A 173 0.54 4.54 -10.24
C GLY A 173 1.71 5.53 -10.35
N ALA A 174 2.34 5.94 -9.25
CA ALA A 174 3.61 6.65 -9.30
C ALA A 174 4.68 5.80 -10.00
N ARG A 175 5.79 6.43 -10.40
CA ARG A 175 6.84 5.73 -11.14
C ARG A 175 8.20 5.92 -10.49
N TYR A 176 8.90 4.81 -10.32
CA TYR A 176 10.31 4.78 -9.94
C TYR A 176 11.12 4.19 -11.08
N LYS A 177 11.93 5.01 -11.77
CA LYS A 177 12.79 4.60 -12.91
C LYS A 177 12.03 3.77 -13.97
N GLY A 178 10.79 4.18 -14.26
CA GLY A 178 9.91 3.51 -15.24
C GLY A 178 9.05 2.37 -14.67
N ARG A 179 9.37 1.82 -13.51
CA ARG A 179 8.51 0.82 -12.81
C ARG A 179 7.34 1.52 -12.14
N VAL A 180 6.18 0.93 -12.20
CA VAL A 180 4.94 1.49 -11.60
C VAL A 180 4.81 1.04 -10.16
N ALA A 181 4.55 1.97 -9.25
CA ALA A 181 4.18 1.66 -7.87
C ALA A 181 2.87 0.85 -7.84
N GLY A 182 2.86 -0.22 -7.05
CA GLY A 182 1.84 -1.28 -7.09
C GLY A 182 2.38 -2.61 -7.66
N ALA A 183 3.63 -2.62 -8.21
CA ALA A 183 4.30 -3.85 -8.65
C ALA A 183 5.79 -3.85 -8.31
N ILE A 184 6.22 -3.04 -7.34
CA ILE A 184 7.60 -3.00 -6.85
C ILE A 184 7.67 -3.81 -5.55
N GLY A 185 8.82 -4.45 -5.30
CA GLY A 185 9.01 -5.36 -4.18
C GLY A 185 8.56 -6.79 -4.47
N ASP A 186 8.62 -7.65 -3.46
CA ASP A 186 8.12 -9.03 -3.53
C ASP A 186 6.59 -9.05 -3.47
N PHE A 187 6.03 -8.14 -2.68
CA PHE A 187 4.60 -7.84 -2.57
C PHE A 187 4.39 -6.33 -2.65
N ALA A 188 3.25 -5.93 -3.23
CA ALA A 188 2.78 -4.57 -3.15
C ALA A 188 1.36 -4.55 -2.60
N THR A 189 1.07 -3.57 -1.74
CA THR A 189 -0.27 -3.34 -1.20
C THR A 189 -0.79 -1.97 -1.63
N THR A 190 -2.10 -1.84 -1.76
CA THR A 190 -2.72 -0.54 -2.05
C THR A 190 -4.10 -0.47 -1.40
N SER A 191 -4.61 0.75 -1.29
CA SER A 191 -5.92 1.06 -0.72
C SER A 191 -6.76 1.79 -1.75
N PHE A 192 -8.05 1.47 -1.76
CA PHE A 192 -9.05 2.17 -2.58
C PHE A 192 -10.00 3.00 -1.72
N PHE A 193 -9.62 3.33 -0.48
CA PHE A 193 -10.36 4.31 0.31
C PHE A 193 -10.64 5.55 -0.54
N PRO A 194 -11.83 6.20 -0.44
CA PRO A 194 -12.26 7.23 -1.40
C PRO A 194 -11.26 8.36 -1.67
N ALA A 195 -10.43 8.70 -0.67
CA ALA A 195 -9.43 9.76 -0.77
C ALA A 195 -8.09 9.31 -1.41
N LYS A 196 -7.95 8.04 -1.78
CA LYS A 196 -6.72 7.50 -2.38
C LYS A 196 -6.62 7.81 -3.88
N PRO A 197 -5.41 7.71 -4.48
CA PRO A 197 -5.22 7.97 -5.92
C PRO A 197 -6.20 7.19 -6.81
N LEU A 198 -6.49 5.94 -6.47
CA LEU A 198 -7.53 5.12 -7.08
C LEU A 198 -8.61 4.84 -6.03
N GLY A 199 -9.45 5.85 -5.75
CA GLY A 199 -10.50 5.75 -4.73
C GLY A 199 -11.79 5.12 -5.25
N CYS A 200 -12.40 4.25 -4.45
CA CYS A 200 -13.73 3.67 -4.72
C CYS A 200 -14.83 4.42 -3.96
N TYR A 201 -16.08 3.97 -4.11
CA TYR A 201 -17.25 4.55 -3.41
C TYR A 201 -17.63 3.73 -2.16
N GLY A 202 -16.66 3.36 -1.40
CA GLY A 202 -16.78 2.59 -0.18
C GLY A 202 -15.41 2.31 0.38
N ASP A 203 -15.07 1.05 0.57
CA ASP A 203 -13.73 0.62 0.96
C ASP A 203 -13.24 -0.47 0.02
N GLY A 204 -11.93 -0.64 -0.04
CA GLY A 204 -11.28 -1.63 -0.86
C GLY A 204 -9.77 -1.54 -0.76
N GLY A 205 -9.11 -2.63 -1.16
CA GLY A 205 -7.67 -2.74 -1.24
C GLY A 205 -7.24 -3.87 -2.17
N ALA A 206 -5.97 -4.00 -2.39
CA ALA A 206 -5.37 -5.10 -3.13
C ALA A 206 -3.92 -5.34 -2.67
#